data_305a65503b0050c78b0713073637cab8
#
_entry.id   305a65503b0050c78b0713073637cab8
#
_cell.length_a   1.000
_cell.length_b   1.000
_cell.length_c   1.000
_cell.angle_alpha   90.00
_cell.angle_beta   90.00
_cell.angle_gamma   90.00
#
_symmetry.space_group_name_H-M   'P 1'
#
loop_
_entity.id
_entity.type
_entity.pdbx_description
1 polymer ?
#
loop_
_entity_poly.entity_id
_entity_poly.type
_entity_poly.pdbx_seq_one_letter_code
_entity_poly.pdbx_strand_id
1 'polypeptide(L)'
;ARIYEKAKAVDIACYDDPQYYNEFILSTTQANQCIDRFYDDSYSVIRYVTCLLIDFVYLSVNSWASLIVVLICFLSKFWSSRAYYRLVTNKKLDANISERKRKYQHRVFYLHDYAKELRINKKIGDMLMQDFQDCNEELAQLNRHYGRRLAIYGFIKDYLSGNFIIYAIYLPILIFVYQAYGGVTLSGIVILNNMVRYM
;
A
#
# COMPACT_ATOMS: atom_id res chain seq x y z
N ALA A 1 -28.00 4.14 2.78
CA ALA A 1 -29.27 4.80 2.40
C ALA A 1 -29.04 5.89 1.33
N ARG A 2 -28.22 6.93 1.60
CA ARG A 2 -28.03 8.07 0.68
C ARG A 2 -27.50 7.71 -0.73
N ILE A 3 -26.66 6.68 -0.88
CA ILE A 3 -26.13 6.26 -2.19
C ILE A 3 -27.26 5.69 -3.05
N TYR A 4 -28.12 4.87 -2.46
CA TYR A 4 -29.27 4.29 -3.18
C TYR A 4 -30.36 5.33 -3.51
N GLU A 5 -30.54 6.34 -2.66
CA GLU A 5 -31.43 7.47 -2.97
C GLU A 5 -30.94 8.30 -4.15
N LYS A 6 -29.61 8.56 -4.20
CA LYS A 6 -29.00 9.22 -5.35
C LYS A 6 -29.06 8.35 -6.61
N ALA A 7 -28.85 7.06 -6.50
CA ALA A 7 -28.96 6.14 -7.62
C ALA A 7 -30.37 6.12 -8.26
N LYS A 8 -31.42 6.27 -7.44
CA LYS A 8 -32.79 6.40 -7.97
C LYS A 8 -33.08 7.73 -8.67
N ALA A 9 -32.34 8.78 -8.34
CA ALA A 9 -32.53 10.11 -8.89
C ALA A 9 -31.71 10.37 -10.16
N VAL A 10 -30.82 9.47 -10.52
CA VAL A 10 -29.94 9.60 -11.70
C VAL A 10 -30.67 9.10 -12.93
N ASP A 11 -30.49 9.81 -14.04
CA ASP A 11 -31.05 9.47 -15.34
C ASP A 11 -30.49 8.14 -15.84
N ILE A 12 -31.34 7.32 -16.46
CA ILE A 12 -30.97 6.00 -17.01
C ILE A 12 -29.83 6.13 -18.03
N ALA A 13 -29.80 7.22 -18.79
CA ALA A 13 -28.74 7.51 -19.74
C ALA A 13 -27.32 7.55 -19.13
N CYS A 14 -27.21 7.90 -17.85
CA CYS A 14 -25.93 7.89 -17.13
C CYS A 14 -25.39 6.47 -16.89
N TYR A 15 -26.25 5.46 -16.83
CA TYR A 15 -25.84 4.06 -16.65
C TYR A 15 -25.28 3.44 -17.95
N ASP A 16 -25.58 4.04 -19.11
CA ASP A 16 -25.01 3.64 -20.38
C ASP A 16 -23.59 4.19 -20.59
N ASP A 17 -23.18 5.20 -19.78
CA ASP A 17 -21.79 5.68 -19.76
C ASP A 17 -20.90 4.71 -18.96
N PRO A 18 -19.92 4.05 -19.62
CA PRO A 18 -19.04 3.10 -18.95
C PRO A 18 -18.19 3.71 -17.82
N GLN A 19 -17.88 5.02 -17.90
CA GLN A 19 -17.12 5.71 -16.87
C GLN A 19 -17.97 5.92 -15.62
N TYR A 20 -19.17 6.46 -15.78
CA TYR A 20 -20.12 6.66 -14.69
C TYR A 20 -20.47 5.34 -13.99
N TYR A 21 -20.80 4.30 -14.76
CA TYR A 21 -21.14 2.98 -14.22
C TYR A 21 -19.99 2.37 -13.40
N ASN A 22 -18.75 2.55 -13.86
CA ASN A 22 -17.58 2.07 -13.12
C ASN A 22 -17.35 2.82 -11.81
N GLU A 23 -17.51 4.15 -11.82
CA GLU A 23 -17.39 4.95 -10.61
C GLU A 23 -18.49 4.62 -9.61
N PHE A 24 -19.70 4.39 -10.09
CA PHE A 24 -20.84 3.98 -9.26
C PHE A 24 -20.62 2.62 -8.59
N ILE A 25 -20.18 1.60 -9.35
CA ILE A 25 -19.85 0.29 -8.78
C ILE A 25 -18.70 0.40 -7.78
N LEU A 26 -17.66 1.16 -8.11
CA LEU A 26 -16.52 1.37 -7.23
C LEU A 26 -16.97 2.02 -5.91
N SER A 27 -17.80 3.05 -5.99
CA SER A 27 -18.31 3.76 -4.81
C SER A 27 -19.22 2.90 -3.95
N THR A 28 -20.05 2.03 -4.53
CA THR A 28 -20.96 1.16 -3.77
C THR A 28 -20.27 -0.05 -3.15
N THR A 29 -19.34 -0.68 -3.89
CA THR A 29 -18.65 -1.89 -3.40
C THR A 29 -17.51 -1.57 -2.43
N GLN A 30 -16.85 -0.43 -2.60
CA GLN A 30 -15.71 -0.06 -1.77
C GLN A 30 -16.10 0.85 -0.58
N ALA A 31 -17.29 1.45 -0.57
CA ALA A 31 -17.68 2.39 0.47
C ALA A 31 -17.56 1.82 1.89
N ASN A 32 -18.06 0.61 2.11
CA ASN A 32 -17.99 -0.03 3.43
C ASN A 32 -16.53 -0.35 3.81
N GLN A 33 -15.75 -0.90 2.87
CA GLN A 33 -14.34 -1.20 3.10
C GLN A 33 -13.49 0.05 3.34
N CYS A 34 -13.84 1.18 2.69
CA CYS A 34 -13.16 2.45 2.91
C CYS A 34 -13.46 3.01 4.31
N ILE A 35 -14.70 2.86 4.80
CA ILE A 35 -15.08 3.32 6.13
C ILE A 35 -14.34 2.52 7.20
N ASP A 36 -14.34 1.19 7.13
CA ASP A 36 -13.64 0.34 8.08
C ASP A 36 -12.13 0.65 8.10
N ARG A 37 -11.51 0.73 6.92
CA ARG A 37 -10.10 1.12 6.80
C ARG A 37 -9.82 2.50 7.36
N PHE A 38 -10.70 3.46 7.12
CA PHE A 38 -10.53 4.82 7.65
C PHE A 38 -10.50 4.84 9.18
N TYR A 39 -11.36 4.05 9.83
CA TYR A 39 -11.33 3.92 11.30
C TYR A 39 -10.06 3.26 11.79
N ASP A 40 -9.63 2.15 11.18
CA ASP A 40 -8.42 1.44 11.55
C ASP A 40 -7.15 2.28 11.32
N ASP A 41 -7.08 2.97 10.19
CA ASP A 41 -5.97 3.86 9.85
C ASP A 41 -5.94 5.08 10.80
N SER A 42 -7.10 5.67 11.12
CA SER A 42 -7.21 6.81 12.04
C SER A 42 -6.77 6.41 13.46
N TYR A 43 -7.23 5.27 13.95
CA TYR A 43 -6.80 4.73 15.24
C TYR A 43 -5.28 4.48 15.27
N SER A 44 -4.75 3.89 14.21
CA SER A 44 -3.33 3.60 14.07
C SER A 44 -2.50 4.89 14.07
N VAL A 45 -2.94 5.93 13.35
CA VAL A 45 -2.27 7.24 13.32
C VAL A 45 -2.24 7.87 14.72
N ILE A 46 -3.37 7.90 15.44
CA ILE A 46 -3.43 8.45 16.79
C ILE A 46 -2.46 7.70 17.71
N ARG A 47 -2.47 6.38 17.67
CA ARG A 47 -1.56 5.55 18.47
C ARG A 47 -0.09 5.84 18.17
N TYR A 48 0.29 5.89 16.89
CA TYR A 48 1.68 6.17 16.50
C TYR A 48 2.13 7.57 16.88
N VAL A 49 1.28 8.59 16.69
CA VAL A 49 1.59 9.97 17.09
C VAL A 49 1.80 10.06 18.60
N THR A 50 0.94 9.41 19.39
CA THR A 50 1.07 9.40 20.85
C THR A 50 2.38 8.73 21.29
N CYS A 51 2.70 7.57 20.73
CA CYS A 51 3.97 6.89 21.02
C CYS A 51 5.19 7.75 20.65
N LEU A 52 5.18 8.34 19.44
CA LEU A 52 6.28 9.21 19.00
C LEU A 52 6.46 10.45 19.88
N LEU A 53 5.39 11.05 20.40
CA LEU A 53 5.49 12.17 21.32
C LEU A 53 6.12 11.77 22.65
N ILE A 54 5.72 10.64 23.23
CA ILE A 54 6.28 10.13 24.47
C ILE A 54 7.78 9.84 24.30
N ASP A 55 8.13 9.14 23.22
CA ASP A 55 9.50 8.77 22.91
C ASP A 55 10.37 10.02 22.65
N PHE A 56 9.82 11.03 21.94
CA PHE A 56 10.50 12.29 21.67
C PHE A 56 10.83 13.04 22.98
N VAL A 57 9.87 13.16 23.90
CA VAL A 57 10.09 13.78 25.21
C VAL A 57 11.18 13.05 25.98
N TYR A 58 11.13 11.72 26.01
CA TYR A 58 12.13 10.92 26.72
C TYR A 58 13.54 11.09 26.15
N LEU A 59 13.68 11.04 24.81
CA LEU A 59 14.98 11.20 24.15
C LEU A 59 15.54 12.61 24.30
N SER A 60 14.69 13.64 24.31
CA SER A 60 15.12 15.02 24.49
C SER A 60 15.79 15.26 25.84
N VAL A 61 15.34 14.54 26.88
CA VAL A 61 15.92 14.63 28.23
C VAL A 61 17.21 13.82 28.34
N ASN A 62 17.29 12.65 27.69
CA ASN A 62 18.39 11.72 27.90
C ASN A 62 19.53 11.83 26.89
N SER A 63 19.26 12.22 25.64
CA SER A 63 20.28 12.18 24.57
C SER A 63 19.90 13.00 23.33
N TRP A 64 20.46 14.18 23.19
CA TRP A 64 20.29 15.04 22.01
C TRP A 64 20.78 14.41 20.71
N ALA A 65 21.85 13.63 20.77
CA ALA A 65 22.39 12.94 19.60
C ALA A 65 21.40 11.93 19.02
N SER A 66 20.63 11.25 19.86
CA SER A 66 19.61 10.29 19.45
C SER A 66 18.47 10.95 18.65
N LEU A 67 18.09 12.18 19.02
CA LEU A 67 17.05 12.92 18.29
C LEU A 67 17.47 13.22 16.86
N ILE A 68 18.72 13.61 16.63
CA ILE A 68 19.24 13.91 15.28
C ILE A 68 19.19 12.66 14.41
N VAL A 69 19.62 11.51 14.96
CA VAL A 69 19.60 10.22 14.23
C VAL A 69 18.16 9.82 13.86
N VAL A 70 17.23 9.93 14.81
CA VAL A 70 15.82 9.64 14.58
C VAL A 70 15.24 10.53 13.49
N LEU A 71 15.57 11.82 13.49
CA LEU A 71 15.12 12.77 12.48
C LEU A 71 15.65 12.41 11.08
N ILE A 72 16.92 12.03 10.98
CA ILE A 72 17.52 11.58 9.71
C ILE A 72 16.81 10.31 9.22
N CYS A 73 16.55 9.34 10.08
CA CYS A 73 15.84 8.12 9.74
C CYS A 73 14.42 8.41 9.27
N PHE A 74 13.70 9.29 9.96
CA PHE A 74 12.35 9.70 9.58
C PHE A 74 12.31 10.33 8.19
N LEU A 75 13.18 11.29 7.91
CA LEU A 75 13.27 11.94 6.60
C LEU A 75 13.60 10.94 5.49
N SER A 76 14.58 10.07 5.72
CA SER A 76 14.97 9.01 4.78
C SER A 76 13.80 8.07 4.47
N LYS A 77 13.07 7.62 5.48
CA LYS A 77 11.91 6.75 5.33
C LYS A 77 10.74 7.43 4.62
N PHE A 78 10.49 8.71 4.93
CA PHE A 78 9.45 9.50 4.28
C PHE A 78 9.69 9.63 2.76
N TRP A 79 10.92 9.94 2.35
CA TRP A 79 11.28 10.06 0.93
C TRP A 79 11.19 8.73 0.19
N SER A 80 11.73 7.66 0.79
CA SER A 80 11.69 6.31 0.22
C SER A 80 10.27 5.80 0.07
N SER A 81 9.43 6.01 1.08
CA SER A 81 8.02 5.63 1.06
C SER A 81 7.25 6.38 -0.03
N ARG A 82 7.48 7.68 -0.18
CA ARG A 82 6.83 8.48 -1.22
C ARG A 82 7.16 7.98 -2.62
N ALA A 83 8.43 7.63 -2.88
CA ALA A 83 8.86 7.08 -4.16
C ALA A 83 8.22 5.71 -4.42
N TYR A 84 8.21 4.83 -3.41
CA TYR A 84 7.59 3.53 -3.49
C TYR A 84 6.08 3.59 -3.79
N TYR A 85 5.33 4.40 -3.03
CA TYR A 85 3.88 4.51 -3.21
C TYR A 85 3.50 5.15 -4.54
N ARG A 86 4.29 6.08 -5.07
CA ARG A 86 4.09 6.60 -6.44
C ARG A 86 4.18 5.48 -7.48
N LEU A 87 5.20 4.61 -7.38
CA LEU A 87 5.34 3.47 -8.29
C LEU A 87 4.18 2.48 -8.16
N VAL A 88 3.72 2.19 -6.94
CA VAL A 88 2.55 1.33 -6.70
C VAL A 88 1.30 1.92 -7.33
N THR A 89 1.09 3.23 -7.19
CA THR A 89 -0.09 3.91 -7.77
C THR A 89 -0.04 3.87 -9.29
N ASN A 90 1.10 4.20 -9.90
CA ASN A 90 1.25 4.15 -11.35
C ASN A 90 1.01 2.74 -11.89
N LYS A 91 1.60 1.71 -11.25
CA LYS A 91 1.32 0.31 -11.59
C LYS A 91 -0.17 -0.03 -11.54
N LYS A 92 -0.88 0.42 -10.49
CA LYS A 92 -2.33 0.17 -10.36
C LYS A 92 -3.14 0.86 -11.45
N LEU A 93 -2.77 2.09 -11.81
CA LEU A 93 -3.44 2.83 -12.87
C LEU A 93 -3.25 2.14 -14.23
N ASP A 94 -2.02 1.77 -14.57
CA ASP A 94 -1.70 1.10 -15.83
C ASP A 94 -2.36 -0.31 -15.92
N ALA A 95 -2.41 -1.04 -14.80
CA ALA A 95 -3.01 -2.37 -14.76
C ALA A 95 -4.55 -2.37 -14.73
N ASN A 96 -5.19 -1.25 -14.39
CA ASN A 96 -6.62 -1.20 -14.09
C ASN A 96 -7.50 -1.66 -15.28
N ILE A 97 -7.15 -1.27 -16.51
CA ILE A 97 -7.92 -1.61 -17.71
C ILE A 97 -7.85 -3.12 -17.96
N SER A 98 -6.65 -3.70 -17.97
CA SER A 98 -6.44 -5.13 -18.23
C SER A 98 -6.97 -6.00 -17.08
N GLU A 99 -6.91 -5.54 -15.84
CA GLU A 99 -7.53 -6.22 -14.69
C GLU A 99 -9.07 -6.24 -14.81
N ARG A 100 -9.69 -5.15 -15.26
CA ARG A 100 -11.16 -5.12 -15.45
C ARG A 100 -11.60 -6.05 -16.57
N LYS A 101 -10.91 -6.04 -17.72
CA LYS A 101 -11.17 -6.97 -18.82
C LYS A 101 -11.06 -8.42 -18.34
N ARG A 102 -9.97 -8.75 -17.64
CA ARG A 102 -9.76 -10.09 -17.08
C ARG A 102 -10.85 -10.51 -16.10
N LYS A 103 -11.27 -9.61 -15.20
CA LYS A 103 -12.36 -9.88 -14.25
C LYS A 103 -13.71 -10.10 -14.96
N TYR A 104 -13.96 -9.37 -16.02
CA TYR A 104 -15.17 -9.57 -16.83
C TYR A 104 -15.15 -10.96 -17.50
N GLN A 105 -14.07 -11.30 -18.18
CA GLN A 105 -13.90 -12.59 -18.83
C GLN A 105 -14.00 -13.75 -17.84
N HIS A 106 -13.35 -13.63 -16.70
CA HIS A 106 -13.47 -14.61 -15.61
C HIS A 106 -14.92 -14.80 -15.16
N ARG A 107 -15.71 -13.72 -15.05
CA ARG A 107 -17.14 -13.81 -14.72
C ARG A 107 -17.92 -14.55 -15.79
N VAL A 108 -17.66 -14.31 -17.04
CA VAL A 108 -18.35 -14.98 -18.15
C VAL A 108 -18.11 -16.48 -18.13
N PHE A 109 -16.89 -16.93 -17.81
CA PHE A 109 -16.60 -18.37 -17.68
C PHE A 109 -17.17 -19.02 -16.41
N TYR A 110 -17.34 -18.26 -15.34
CA TYR A 110 -17.76 -18.80 -14.04
C TYR A 110 -19.27 -18.77 -13.80
N LEU A 111 -19.98 -17.76 -14.34
CA LEU A 111 -21.40 -17.58 -14.07
C LEU A 111 -22.24 -18.55 -14.93
N HIS A 112 -23.21 -19.18 -14.26
CA HIS A 112 -24.18 -20.10 -14.87
C HIS A 112 -24.95 -19.47 -16.03
N ASP A 113 -25.24 -18.19 -15.95
CA ASP A 113 -26.05 -17.45 -16.94
C ASP A 113 -25.43 -17.49 -18.36
N TYR A 114 -24.10 -17.47 -18.44
CA TYR A 114 -23.37 -17.52 -19.71
C TYR A 114 -23.01 -18.94 -20.17
N ALA A 115 -23.23 -19.95 -19.33
CA ALA A 115 -22.79 -21.31 -19.61
C ALA A 115 -23.49 -21.93 -20.85
N LYS A 116 -24.74 -21.55 -21.10
CA LYS A 116 -25.50 -22.00 -22.30
C LYS A 116 -24.93 -21.41 -23.58
N GLU A 117 -24.65 -20.11 -23.58
CA GLU A 117 -24.12 -19.39 -24.75
C GLU A 117 -22.73 -19.90 -25.13
N LEU A 118 -21.85 -20.10 -24.14
CA LEU A 118 -20.51 -20.65 -24.35
C LEU A 118 -20.53 -22.08 -24.91
N ARG A 119 -21.52 -22.91 -24.53
CA ARG A 119 -21.65 -24.27 -25.04
C ARG A 119 -22.21 -24.32 -26.46
N ILE A 120 -23.13 -23.42 -26.80
CA ILE A 120 -23.76 -23.35 -28.13
C ILE A 120 -22.74 -22.83 -29.13
N ASN A 121 -21.94 -21.84 -28.76
CA ASN A 121 -20.99 -21.19 -29.67
C ASN A 121 -19.54 -21.34 -29.18
N LYS A 122 -18.90 -22.47 -29.51
CA LYS A 122 -17.50 -22.76 -29.17
C LYS A 122 -16.56 -21.66 -29.64
N LYS A 123 -16.81 -21.04 -30.81
CA LYS A 123 -15.95 -19.99 -31.34
C LYS A 123 -15.87 -18.76 -30.45
N ILE A 124 -16.97 -18.41 -29.78
CA ILE A 124 -16.98 -17.33 -28.78
C ILE A 124 -16.16 -17.71 -27.56
N GLY A 125 -16.26 -18.97 -27.11
CA GLY A 125 -15.46 -19.47 -25.99
C GLY A 125 -13.94 -19.40 -26.27
N ASP A 126 -13.53 -19.82 -27.49
CA ASP A 126 -12.12 -19.78 -27.90
C ASP A 126 -11.59 -18.34 -28.00
N MET A 127 -12.38 -17.44 -28.54
CA MET A 127 -12.05 -16.01 -28.67
C MET A 127 -11.92 -15.35 -27.29
N LEU A 128 -12.84 -15.61 -26.37
CA LEU A 128 -12.76 -15.10 -25.00
C LEU A 128 -11.55 -15.68 -24.23
N MET A 129 -11.18 -16.95 -24.48
CA MET A 129 -10.01 -17.55 -23.88
C MET A 129 -8.72 -16.91 -24.39
N GLN A 130 -8.67 -16.60 -25.68
CA GLN A 130 -7.53 -15.89 -26.28
C GLN A 130 -7.40 -14.49 -25.69
N ASP A 131 -8.49 -13.72 -25.64
CA ASP A 131 -8.51 -12.40 -25.00
C ASP A 131 -8.10 -12.44 -23.52
N PHE A 132 -8.47 -13.51 -22.80
CA PHE A 132 -8.06 -13.71 -21.42
C PHE A 132 -6.56 -13.97 -21.30
N GLN A 133 -5.99 -14.76 -22.21
CA GLN A 133 -4.55 -14.99 -22.26
C GLN A 133 -3.78 -13.71 -22.58
N ASP A 134 -4.24 -12.94 -23.56
CA ASP A 134 -3.64 -11.66 -23.94
C ASP A 134 -3.63 -10.68 -22.75
N CYS A 135 -4.76 -10.55 -22.03
CA CYS A 135 -4.83 -9.75 -20.81
C CYS A 135 -3.87 -10.23 -19.70
N ASN A 136 -3.71 -11.53 -19.55
CA ASN A 136 -2.75 -12.08 -18.57
C ASN A 136 -1.31 -11.81 -18.98
N GLU A 137 -0.98 -11.88 -20.27
CA GLU A 137 0.34 -11.54 -20.78
C GLU A 137 0.68 -10.07 -20.59
N GLU A 138 -0.27 -9.17 -20.91
CA GLU A 138 -0.13 -7.73 -20.61
C GLU A 138 0.15 -7.48 -19.13
N LEU A 139 -0.64 -8.08 -18.23
CA LEU A 139 -0.45 -7.95 -16.79
C LEU A 139 0.89 -8.55 -16.31
N ALA A 140 1.32 -9.65 -16.92
CA ALA A 140 2.62 -10.26 -16.62
C ALA A 140 3.78 -9.34 -17.05
N GLN A 141 3.68 -8.72 -18.23
CA GLN A 141 4.67 -7.74 -18.71
C GLN A 141 4.72 -6.51 -17.81
N LEU A 142 3.58 -5.95 -17.43
CA LEU A 142 3.50 -4.85 -16.46
C LEU A 142 4.12 -5.25 -15.11
N ASN A 143 3.81 -6.44 -14.62
CA ASN A 143 4.39 -6.97 -13.38
C ASN A 143 5.91 -7.13 -13.47
N ARG A 144 6.46 -7.57 -14.61
CA ARG A 144 7.91 -7.66 -14.82
C ARG A 144 8.57 -6.28 -14.89
N HIS A 145 7.91 -5.34 -15.59
CA HIS A 145 8.43 -3.97 -15.75
C HIS A 145 8.49 -3.25 -14.39
N TYR A 146 7.39 -3.26 -13.64
CA TYR A 146 7.32 -2.61 -12.33
C TYR A 146 7.96 -3.42 -11.20
N GLY A 147 7.96 -4.76 -11.30
CA GLY A 147 8.37 -5.67 -10.24
C GLY A 147 9.79 -5.43 -9.74
N ARG A 148 10.75 -5.30 -10.66
CA ARG A 148 12.16 -5.04 -10.31
C ARG A 148 12.32 -3.70 -9.58
N ARG A 149 11.68 -2.64 -10.09
CA ARG A 149 11.72 -1.31 -9.47
C ARG A 149 11.06 -1.32 -8.10
N LEU A 150 9.89 -1.95 -7.98
CA LEU A 150 9.17 -2.08 -6.71
C LEU A 150 9.97 -2.90 -5.68
N ALA A 151 10.66 -3.96 -6.10
CA ALA A 151 11.52 -4.74 -5.21
C ALA A 151 12.68 -3.89 -4.68
N ILE A 152 13.36 -3.12 -5.54
CA ILE A 152 14.48 -2.25 -5.14
C ILE A 152 13.98 -1.15 -4.19
N TYR A 153 12.91 -0.42 -4.58
CA TYR A 153 12.38 0.64 -3.73
C TYR A 153 11.77 0.13 -2.43
N GLY A 154 11.15 -1.07 -2.46
CA GLY A 154 10.67 -1.75 -1.27
C GLY A 154 11.82 -2.10 -0.32
N PHE A 155 12.90 -2.67 -0.84
CA PHE A 155 14.09 -2.97 -0.06
C PHE A 155 14.72 -1.70 0.56
N ILE A 156 14.86 -0.63 -0.23
CA ILE A 156 15.37 0.66 0.28
C ILE A 156 14.45 1.21 1.37
N LYS A 157 13.13 1.15 1.15
CA LYS A 157 12.13 1.64 2.12
C LYS A 157 12.18 0.88 3.44
N ASP A 158 12.25 -0.45 3.37
CA ASP A 158 12.09 -1.29 4.57
C ASP A 158 13.42 -1.55 5.30
N TYR A 159 14.53 -1.66 4.56
CA TYR A 159 15.83 -2.00 5.14
C TYR A 159 16.79 -0.83 5.24
N LEU A 160 16.97 -0.07 4.16
CA LEU A 160 18.03 0.94 4.10
C LEU A 160 17.67 2.22 4.84
N SER A 161 16.41 2.65 4.78
CA SER A 161 16.02 3.97 5.29
C SER A 161 15.76 4.06 6.79
N GLY A 162 15.60 2.95 7.48
CA GLY A 162 15.33 2.96 8.92
C GLY A 162 16.14 1.91 9.65
N ASN A 163 15.85 0.65 9.39
CA ASN A 163 16.43 -0.46 10.15
C ASN A 163 17.96 -0.53 10.02
N PHE A 164 18.50 -0.34 8.81
CA PHE A 164 19.94 -0.40 8.59
C PHE A 164 20.69 0.72 9.33
N ILE A 165 20.20 1.96 9.24
CA ILE A 165 20.84 3.12 9.88
C ILE A 165 20.87 2.91 11.39
N ILE A 166 19.79 2.43 11.99
CA ILE A 166 19.69 2.27 13.42
C ILE A 166 20.45 1.04 13.92
N TYR A 167 20.22 -0.13 13.33
CA TYR A 167 20.82 -1.36 13.82
C TYR A 167 22.27 -1.55 13.39
N ALA A 168 22.66 -1.13 12.19
CA ALA A 168 24.00 -1.35 11.66
C ALA A 168 24.97 -0.20 11.98
N ILE A 169 24.47 1.01 12.17
CA ILE A 169 25.32 2.18 12.39
C ILE A 169 25.15 2.73 13.80
N TYR A 170 23.92 3.14 14.14
CA TYR A 170 23.71 3.88 15.39
C TYR A 170 23.86 3.01 16.65
N LEU A 171 23.31 1.82 16.67
CA LEU A 171 23.33 0.93 17.84
C LEU A 171 24.75 0.46 18.19
N PRO A 172 25.62 0.06 17.25
CA PRO A 172 27.02 -0.23 17.55
C PRO A 172 27.80 0.98 18.08
N ILE A 173 27.59 2.17 17.49
CA ILE A 173 28.23 3.40 17.98
C ILE A 173 27.79 3.70 19.42
N LEU A 174 26.49 3.56 19.70
CA LEU A 174 25.93 3.80 21.02
C LEU A 174 26.47 2.82 22.08
N ILE A 175 26.63 1.54 21.72
CA ILE A 175 27.26 0.53 22.61
C ILE A 175 28.73 0.87 22.84
N PHE A 176 29.46 1.27 21.81
CA PHE A 176 30.86 1.67 21.92
C PHE A 176 31.03 2.90 22.82
N VAL A 177 30.20 3.93 22.66
CA VAL A 177 30.19 5.12 23.51
C VAL A 177 29.82 4.76 24.96
N TYR A 178 28.88 3.83 25.15
CA TYR A 178 28.52 3.33 26.48
C TYR A 178 29.71 2.63 27.18
N GLN A 179 30.41 1.78 26.44
CA GLN A 179 31.59 1.10 26.97
C GLN A 179 32.75 2.09 27.31
N ALA A 180 32.89 3.15 26.49
CA ALA A 180 33.96 4.11 26.66
C ALA A 180 33.69 5.17 27.75
N TYR A 181 32.42 5.59 27.92
CA TYR A 181 32.07 6.75 28.75
C TYR A 181 30.98 6.49 29.81
N GLY A 182 30.40 5.30 29.86
CA GLY A 182 29.46 4.89 30.93
C GLY A 182 28.12 5.63 30.98
N GLY A 183 27.70 6.30 29.90
CA GLY A 183 26.63 7.28 29.93
C GLY A 183 25.27 6.90 29.34
N VAL A 184 25.06 5.68 28.81
CA VAL A 184 23.78 5.31 28.19
C VAL A 184 23.11 4.16 28.92
N THR A 185 21.90 4.39 29.41
CA THR A 185 21.13 3.35 30.10
C THR A 185 20.53 2.35 29.12
N LEU A 186 20.41 1.10 29.52
CA LEU A 186 19.78 0.01 28.75
C LEU A 186 18.35 0.38 28.30
N SER A 187 17.66 1.19 29.12
CA SER A 187 16.34 1.75 28.78
C SER A 187 16.35 2.62 27.54
N GLY A 188 17.39 3.41 27.30
CA GLY A 188 17.53 4.23 26.08
C GLY A 188 17.60 3.37 24.80
N ILE A 189 18.28 2.22 24.86
CA ILE A 189 18.38 1.27 23.74
C ILE A 189 17.00 0.65 23.43
N VAL A 190 16.25 0.27 24.45
CA VAL A 190 14.90 -0.32 24.29
C VAL A 190 13.93 0.68 23.66
N ILE A 191 13.99 1.94 24.09
CA ILE A 191 13.11 2.99 23.55
C ILE A 191 13.44 3.29 22.08
N LEU A 192 14.72 3.38 21.74
CA LEU A 192 15.13 3.52 20.35
C LEU A 192 14.62 2.36 19.48
N ASN A 193 14.72 1.14 19.98
CA ASN A 193 14.20 -0.03 19.28
C ASN A 193 12.67 0.07 19.05
N ASN A 194 11.93 0.56 20.04
CA ASN A 194 10.50 0.77 19.91
C ASN A 194 10.17 1.88 18.91
N MET A 195 10.89 3.01 18.92
CA MET A 195 10.71 4.07 17.94
C MET A 195 10.85 3.59 16.49
N VAL A 196 11.85 2.75 16.22
CA VAL A 196 12.05 2.16 14.89
C VAL A 196 10.86 1.33 14.46
N ARG A 197 10.26 0.63 15.40
CA ARG A 197 9.12 -0.25 15.14
C ARG A 197 7.84 0.52 14.80
N TYR A 198 7.72 1.76 15.28
CA TYR A 198 6.57 2.64 15.04
C TYR A 198 6.76 3.60 13.86
N MET A 199 7.95 3.73 13.28
CA MET A 199 8.25 4.43 12.03
C MET A 199 7.95 3.55 10.80
#